data_ed66903a80444ae83cd6a2b9f9d0cd7f
#
_entry.id   ed66903a80444ae83cd6a2b9f9d0cd7f
#
_cell.length_a   1.000
_cell.length_b   1.000
_cell.length_c   1.000
_cell.angle_alpha   90.00
_cell.angle_beta   90.00
_cell.angle_gamma   90.00
#
_symmetry.space_group_name_H-M   'P 1'
#
loop_
_entity.id
_entity.type
_entity.pdbx_description
1 polymer ?
#
loop_
_entity_poly.entity_id
_entity_poly.type
_entity_poly.pdbx_seq_one_letter_code
_entity_poly.pdbx_strand_id
1 'polypeptide(L)'
;GSGFIGYNLFKDLKNHFDEIECTYLKNRISDKRFHQLDTTNRENTIEFIKKSNPDIVIKTSALSGVDLAEKNHQLADSVTVEGTNNVLEGCKVTQSKIVYVSTTYVYGNKKEIFSENDEPNPTSYYGMTKYKAEKLVENSGLPYLILRTDQPYCWIEKWHKDNSVTRAIKTLKKNEVLKEVKDWSNVPTYVPDFINVTKSLL
;
A
#
# COMPACT_ATOMS: atom_id res chain seq x y z
N GLY A 1 -4.28 -5.35 5.22
CA GLY A 1 -5.58 -5.23 5.82
C GLY A 1 -5.68 -4.11 6.85
N SER A 2 -4.99 -4.17 8.01
CA SER A 2 -5.20 -3.21 9.10
C SER A 2 -4.53 -1.84 8.93
N GLY A 3 -3.69 -1.65 7.92
CA GLY A 3 -3.09 -0.35 7.59
C GLY A 3 -4.11 0.62 7.00
N PHE A 4 -3.71 1.90 6.87
CA PHE A 4 -4.60 2.99 6.49
C PHE A 4 -5.41 2.74 5.21
N ILE A 5 -4.76 2.45 4.09
CA ILE A 5 -5.45 2.14 2.83
C ILE A 5 -6.21 0.80 2.93
N GLY A 6 -5.55 -0.26 3.42
CA GLY A 6 -6.14 -1.59 3.49
C GLY A 6 -7.41 -1.66 4.34
N TYR A 7 -7.45 -0.96 5.48
CA TYR A 7 -8.64 -0.94 6.32
C TYR A 7 -9.81 -0.15 5.72
N ASN A 8 -9.50 0.95 5.00
CA ASN A 8 -10.54 1.70 4.29
C ASN A 8 -11.09 0.90 3.10
N LEU A 9 -10.24 0.19 2.35
CA LEU A 9 -10.68 -0.78 1.33
C LEU A 9 -11.60 -1.84 1.95
N PHE A 10 -11.20 -2.47 3.05
CA PHE A 10 -12.01 -3.45 3.74
C PHE A 10 -13.39 -2.90 4.14
N LYS A 11 -13.47 -1.71 4.72
CA LYS A 11 -14.74 -1.10 5.15
C LYS A 11 -15.75 -0.96 4.02
N ASP A 12 -15.27 -0.65 2.83
CA ASP A 12 -16.10 -0.50 1.64
C ASP A 12 -16.38 -1.86 0.97
N LEU A 13 -15.33 -2.60 0.64
CA LEU A 13 -15.42 -3.84 -0.14
C LEU A 13 -16.21 -4.96 0.56
N LYS A 14 -16.24 -5.00 1.89
CA LYS A 14 -16.99 -6.02 2.65
C LYS A 14 -18.50 -6.07 2.37
N ASN A 15 -19.04 -5.03 1.74
CA ASN A 15 -20.44 -4.96 1.35
C ASN A 15 -20.66 -5.29 -0.15
N HIS A 16 -19.58 -5.58 -0.89
CA HIS A 16 -19.61 -5.81 -2.33
C HIS A 16 -19.12 -7.19 -2.73
N PHE A 17 -18.43 -7.88 -1.82
CA PHE A 17 -17.88 -9.22 -2.04
C PHE A 17 -18.38 -10.16 -0.95
N ASP A 18 -18.78 -11.38 -1.34
CA ASP A 18 -19.34 -12.39 -0.44
C ASP A 18 -18.28 -12.87 0.58
N GLU A 19 -17.06 -13.07 0.11
CA GLU A 19 -15.94 -13.48 0.96
C GLU A 19 -14.81 -12.46 0.86
N ILE A 20 -14.33 -12.01 2.01
CA ILE A 20 -13.20 -11.11 2.12
C ILE A 20 -12.38 -11.45 3.36
N GLU A 21 -11.10 -11.69 3.18
CA GLU A 21 -10.15 -11.88 4.26
C GLU A 21 -9.11 -10.76 4.28
N CYS A 22 -8.67 -10.38 5.45
CA CYS A 22 -7.69 -9.34 5.65
C CYS A 22 -6.55 -9.82 6.54
N THR A 23 -5.40 -9.17 6.43
CA THR A 23 -4.26 -9.47 7.28
C THR A 23 -3.79 -8.26 8.08
N TYR A 24 -3.16 -8.49 9.22
CA TYR A 24 -2.47 -7.49 10.02
C TYR A 24 -1.12 -8.03 10.51
N LEU A 25 -0.16 -7.15 10.75
CA LEU A 25 1.09 -7.53 11.39
C LEU A 25 1.06 -7.18 12.89
N LYS A 26 0.83 -5.92 13.23
CA LYS A 26 0.87 -5.40 14.61
C LYS A 26 -0.49 -4.96 15.14
N ASN A 27 -1.27 -4.26 14.31
CA ASN A 27 -2.54 -3.67 14.72
C ASN A 27 -3.67 -4.69 14.52
N ARG A 28 -3.94 -5.48 15.57
CA ARG A 28 -5.03 -6.44 15.58
C ARG A 28 -6.37 -5.72 15.46
N ILE A 29 -7.23 -6.22 14.58
CA ILE A 29 -8.63 -5.79 14.44
C ILE A 29 -9.52 -6.88 15.01
N SER A 30 -10.52 -6.49 15.81
CA SER A 30 -11.47 -7.41 16.44
C SER A 30 -12.59 -7.82 15.49
N ASP A 31 -12.20 -8.38 14.33
CA ASP A 31 -13.09 -8.94 13.31
C ASP A 31 -12.50 -10.27 12.86
N LYS A 32 -13.32 -11.32 12.78
CA LYS A 32 -12.90 -12.68 12.45
C LYS A 32 -12.23 -12.83 11.08
N ARG A 33 -12.44 -11.87 10.19
CA ARG A 33 -11.86 -11.81 8.84
C ARG A 33 -10.41 -11.30 8.84
N PHE A 34 -9.88 -10.86 10.01
CA PHE A 34 -8.52 -10.37 10.13
C PHE A 34 -7.59 -11.42 10.75
N HIS A 35 -6.58 -11.82 9.99
CA HIS A 35 -5.59 -12.82 10.36
C HIS A 35 -4.22 -12.17 10.55
N GLN A 36 -3.45 -12.66 11.51
CA GLN A 36 -2.09 -12.20 11.69
C GLN A 36 -1.20 -12.82 10.61
N LEU A 37 -0.48 -11.97 9.87
CA LEU A 37 0.44 -12.41 8.83
C LEU A 37 1.60 -11.42 8.69
N ASP A 38 2.82 -11.94 8.77
CA ASP A 38 4.04 -11.24 8.38
C ASP A 38 4.41 -11.70 6.96
N THR A 39 4.27 -10.80 5.99
CA THR A 39 4.58 -11.13 4.59
C THR A 39 6.07 -11.35 4.33
N THR A 40 6.95 -11.05 5.27
CA THR A 40 8.38 -11.40 5.18
C THR A 40 8.62 -12.88 5.46
N ASN A 41 7.70 -13.55 6.16
CA ASN A 41 7.73 -15.00 6.30
C ASN A 41 7.12 -15.66 5.06
N ARG A 42 8.00 -16.22 4.22
CA ARG A 42 7.64 -16.80 2.93
C ARG A 42 6.63 -17.95 3.06
N GLU A 43 6.94 -18.91 3.92
CA GLU A 43 6.12 -20.14 4.08
C GLU A 43 4.71 -19.81 4.54
N ASN A 44 4.60 -19.02 5.63
CA ASN A 44 3.31 -18.61 6.17
C ASN A 44 2.49 -17.79 5.18
N THR A 45 3.15 -16.97 4.35
CA THR A 45 2.47 -16.15 3.34
C THR A 45 1.88 -17.00 2.23
N ILE A 46 2.65 -17.95 1.70
CA ILE A 46 2.20 -18.86 0.66
C ILE A 46 1.07 -19.76 1.19
N GLU A 47 1.24 -20.33 2.38
CA GLU A 47 0.24 -21.20 3.01
C GLU A 47 -1.07 -20.46 3.27
N PHE A 48 -1.01 -19.23 3.79
CA PHE A 48 -2.19 -18.40 4.02
C PHE A 48 -2.95 -18.16 2.71
N ILE A 49 -2.28 -17.70 1.64
CA ILE A 49 -2.92 -17.42 0.36
C ILE A 49 -3.48 -18.70 -0.26
N LYS A 50 -2.72 -19.81 -0.21
CA LYS A 50 -3.18 -21.11 -0.69
C LYS A 50 -4.44 -21.60 0.03
N LYS A 51 -4.51 -21.42 1.34
CA LYS A 51 -5.67 -21.82 2.16
C LYS A 51 -6.89 -20.94 1.90
N SER A 52 -6.69 -19.63 1.78
CA SER A 52 -7.76 -18.67 1.46
C SER A 52 -8.27 -18.81 0.04
N ASN A 53 -7.43 -19.29 -0.88
CA ASN A 53 -7.70 -19.47 -2.31
C ASN A 53 -8.47 -18.31 -2.96
N PRO A 54 -7.97 -17.05 -2.86
CA PRO A 54 -8.69 -15.88 -3.33
C PRO A 54 -8.60 -15.73 -4.85
N ASP A 55 -9.64 -15.18 -5.48
CA ASP A 55 -9.59 -14.73 -6.88
C ASP A 55 -8.69 -13.49 -7.04
N ILE A 56 -8.69 -12.61 -6.04
CA ILE A 56 -7.97 -11.33 -6.06
C ILE A 56 -7.22 -11.11 -4.76
N VAL A 57 -5.94 -10.74 -4.86
CA VAL A 57 -5.12 -10.31 -3.72
C VAL A 57 -4.78 -8.83 -3.84
N ILE A 58 -5.20 -8.00 -2.89
CA ILE A 58 -4.85 -6.58 -2.84
C ILE A 58 -3.70 -6.37 -1.86
N LYS A 59 -2.50 -6.13 -2.38
CA LYS A 59 -1.27 -5.91 -1.61
C LYS A 59 -1.12 -4.42 -1.26
N THR A 60 -1.42 -4.08 0.00
CA THR A 60 -1.28 -2.71 0.54
C THR A 60 -0.12 -2.55 1.52
N SER A 61 0.48 -3.65 1.97
CA SER A 61 1.57 -3.63 2.93
C SER A 61 2.90 -3.25 2.28
N ALA A 62 3.61 -2.31 2.88
CA ALA A 62 4.95 -1.90 2.53
C ALA A 62 5.59 -1.22 3.76
N LEU A 63 6.91 -1.01 3.76
CA LEU A 63 7.53 -0.13 4.74
C LEU A 63 7.11 1.30 4.45
N SER A 64 6.25 1.87 5.29
CA SER A 64 5.78 3.25 5.14
C SER A 64 6.76 4.23 5.79
N GLY A 65 7.14 5.27 5.05
CA GLY A 65 8.03 6.33 5.51
C GLY A 65 9.35 6.36 4.76
N VAL A 66 9.54 7.47 4.03
CA VAL A 66 10.74 7.71 3.21
C VAL A 66 11.99 7.68 4.10
N ASP A 67 11.99 8.46 5.20
CA ASP A 67 13.13 8.55 6.12
C ASP A 67 13.50 7.20 6.76
N LEU A 68 12.52 6.35 7.04
CA LEU A 68 12.77 5.04 7.62
C LEU A 68 13.42 4.10 6.59
N ALA A 69 12.99 4.17 5.35
CA ALA A 69 13.55 3.40 4.25
C ALA A 69 15.01 3.83 3.96
N GLU A 70 15.29 5.14 3.99
CA GLU A 70 16.66 5.67 3.86
C GLU A 70 17.59 5.20 5.00
N LYS A 71 17.08 5.13 6.22
CA LYS A 71 17.86 4.70 7.39
C LYS A 71 18.04 3.19 7.49
N ASN A 72 17.19 2.40 6.85
CA ASN A 72 17.21 0.94 6.97
C ASN A 72 16.82 0.26 5.66
N HIS A 73 17.78 0.20 4.75
CA HIS A 73 17.62 -0.41 3.42
C HIS A 73 17.21 -1.88 3.49
N GLN A 74 17.84 -2.65 4.38
CA GLN A 74 17.54 -4.08 4.54
C GLN A 74 16.09 -4.31 4.94
N LEU A 75 15.58 -3.53 5.90
CA LEU A 75 14.17 -3.63 6.31
C LEU A 75 13.23 -3.20 5.17
N ALA A 76 13.61 -2.17 4.41
CA ALA A 76 12.82 -1.68 3.29
C ALA A 76 12.73 -2.73 2.17
N ASP A 77 13.82 -3.37 1.81
CA ASP A 77 13.85 -4.46 0.84
C ASP A 77 13.05 -5.67 1.36
N SER A 78 13.28 -6.11 2.60
CA SER A 78 12.59 -7.28 3.16
C SER A 78 11.07 -7.09 3.20
N VAL A 79 10.59 -5.97 3.74
CA VAL A 79 9.14 -5.73 3.87
C VAL A 79 8.47 -5.44 2.53
N THR A 80 9.11 -4.64 1.66
CA THR A 80 8.47 -4.17 0.43
C THR A 80 8.74 -5.08 -0.74
N VAL A 81 9.99 -5.47 -0.98
CA VAL A 81 10.36 -6.27 -2.16
C VAL A 81 10.13 -7.75 -1.91
N GLU A 82 10.80 -8.33 -0.89
CA GLU A 82 10.68 -9.76 -0.57
C GLU A 82 9.24 -10.10 -0.13
N GLY A 83 8.63 -9.25 0.72
CA GLY A 83 7.24 -9.43 1.11
C GLY A 83 6.25 -9.35 -0.06
N THR A 84 6.56 -8.63 -1.15
CA THR A 84 5.77 -8.67 -2.38
C THR A 84 6.03 -9.96 -3.15
N ASN A 85 7.29 -10.39 -3.27
CA ASN A 85 7.63 -11.64 -3.94
C ASN A 85 6.93 -12.84 -3.27
N ASN A 86 6.93 -12.92 -1.94
CA ASN A 86 6.27 -13.99 -1.19
C ASN A 86 4.75 -14.02 -1.45
N VAL A 87 4.12 -12.85 -1.55
CA VAL A 87 2.70 -12.76 -1.93
C VAL A 87 2.48 -13.25 -3.36
N LEU A 88 3.34 -12.86 -4.31
CA LEU A 88 3.24 -13.30 -5.71
C LEU A 88 3.42 -14.82 -5.84
N GLU A 89 4.31 -15.43 -5.06
CA GLU A 89 4.45 -16.88 -5.04
C GLU A 89 3.17 -17.58 -4.57
N GLY A 90 2.51 -17.05 -3.53
CA GLY A 90 1.21 -17.54 -3.11
C GLY A 90 0.14 -17.36 -4.19
N CYS A 91 0.08 -16.19 -4.83
CA CYS A 91 -0.85 -15.92 -5.93
C CYS A 91 -0.63 -16.84 -7.15
N LYS A 92 0.61 -17.24 -7.43
CA LYS A 92 0.91 -18.23 -8.50
C LYS A 92 0.32 -19.60 -8.21
N VAL A 93 0.25 -20.00 -6.94
CA VAL A 93 -0.37 -21.28 -6.54
C VAL A 93 -1.88 -21.26 -6.77
N THR A 94 -2.52 -20.13 -6.49
CA THR A 94 -3.99 -19.98 -6.60
C THR A 94 -4.44 -19.37 -7.93
N GLN A 95 -3.50 -18.92 -8.78
CA GLN A 95 -3.78 -18.18 -10.01
C GLN A 95 -4.56 -16.88 -9.79
N SER A 96 -4.37 -16.25 -8.62
CA SER A 96 -5.06 -15.01 -8.23
C SER A 96 -4.58 -13.80 -9.03
N LYS A 97 -5.49 -12.87 -9.34
CA LYS A 97 -5.14 -11.52 -9.79
C LYS A 97 -4.48 -10.76 -8.66
N ILE A 98 -3.37 -10.07 -8.93
CA ILE A 98 -2.70 -9.18 -7.95
C ILE A 98 -3.04 -7.72 -8.21
N VAL A 99 -3.49 -7.01 -7.18
CA VAL A 99 -3.63 -5.55 -7.17
C VAL A 99 -2.56 -4.99 -6.23
N TYR A 100 -1.59 -4.28 -6.78
CA TYR A 100 -0.48 -3.72 -6.03
C TYR A 100 -0.66 -2.22 -5.83
N VAL A 101 -0.74 -1.79 -4.58
CA VAL A 101 -0.80 -0.36 -4.25
C VAL A 101 0.61 0.20 -4.19
N SER A 102 0.96 1.01 -5.16
CA SER A 102 2.26 1.67 -5.33
C SER A 102 2.20 3.17 -4.98
N THR A 103 3.12 3.95 -5.49
CA THR A 103 3.32 5.36 -5.15
C THR A 103 3.83 6.17 -6.34
N THR A 104 3.54 7.48 -6.37
CA THR A 104 4.14 8.42 -7.31
C THR A 104 5.65 8.65 -7.07
N TYR A 105 6.17 8.28 -5.91
CA TYR A 105 7.62 8.34 -5.61
C TYR A 105 8.48 7.47 -6.54
N VAL A 106 7.88 6.62 -7.36
CA VAL A 106 8.60 5.88 -8.41
C VAL A 106 9.09 6.78 -9.54
N TYR A 107 8.48 7.96 -9.75
CA TYR A 107 8.82 8.83 -10.88
C TYR A 107 10.02 9.77 -10.63
N GLY A 108 10.29 10.15 -9.37
CA GLY A 108 11.31 11.16 -9.05
C GLY A 108 10.87 12.60 -9.39
N ASN A 109 11.83 13.50 -9.66
CA ASN A 109 11.60 14.97 -9.67
C ASN A 109 11.82 15.64 -11.04
N LYS A 110 11.80 14.90 -12.13
CA LYS A 110 12.19 15.45 -13.45
C LYS A 110 11.09 16.22 -14.17
N LYS A 111 9.83 16.07 -13.78
CA LYS A 111 8.66 16.71 -14.39
C LYS A 111 7.70 17.19 -13.31
N GLU A 112 6.84 18.15 -13.66
CA GLU A 112 5.74 18.60 -12.81
C GLU A 112 4.53 17.65 -12.85
N ILE A 113 4.28 17.06 -14.04
CA ILE A 113 3.16 16.13 -14.27
C ILE A 113 3.70 14.85 -14.90
N PHE A 114 3.31 13.72 -14.35
CA PHE A 114 3.64 12.39 -14.85
C PHE A 114 2.39 11.65 -15.30
N SER A 115 2.56 10.79 -16.30
CA SER A 115 1.58 9.82 -16.77
C SER A 115 2.05 8.39 -16.45
N GLU A 116 1.15 7.43 -16.64
CA GLU A 116 1.46 6.01 -16.43
C GLU A 116 2.56 5.48 -17.37
N ASN A 117 2.72 6.12 -18.55
CA ASN A 117 3.71 5.73 -19.54
C ASN A 117 5.09 6.37 -19.33
N ASP A 118 5.23 7.30 -18.37
CA ASP A 118 6.52 7.89 -18.05
C ASP A 118 7.41 6.87 -17.33
N GLU A 119 8.67 6.86 -17.73
CA GLU A 119 9.65 5.92 -17.17
C GLU A 119 9.96 6.27 -15.72
N PRO A 120 9.81 5.31 -14.79
CA PRO A 120 10.16 5.50 -13.39
C PRO A 120 11.65 5.83 -13.19
N ASN A 121 11.92 6.81 -12.33
CA ASN A 121 13.27 7.21 -11.94
C ASN A 121 13.28 7.65 -10.46
N PRO A 122 13.09 6.71 -9.52
CA PRO A 122 12.94 7.03 -8.10
C PRO A 122 14.21 7.67 -7.55
N THR A 123 14.04 8.74 -6.76
CA THR A 123 15.12 9.48 -6.11
C THR A 123 15.28 9.13 -4.63
N SER A 124 14.35 8.35 -4.06
CA SER A 124 14.41 7.86 -2.68
C SER A 124 14.49 6.33 -2.63
N TYR A 125 15.07 5.80 -1.56
CA TYR A 125 15.13 4.35 -1.36
C TYR A 125 13.73 3.73 -1.24
N TYR A 126 12.81 4.45 -0.59
CA TYR A 126 11.39 4.08 -0.56
C TYR A 126 10.81 3.91 -1.97
N GLY A 127 10.97 4.93 -2.82
CA GLY A 127 10.53 4.88 -4.22
C GLY A 127 11.18 3.75 -5.00
N MET A 128 12.49 3.52 -4.78
CA MET A 128 13.23 2.42 -5.41
C MET A 128 12.68 1.05 -5.00
N THR A 129 12.39 0.81 -3.72
CA THR A 129 11.82 -0.48 -3.28
C THR A 129 10.41 -0.70 -3.82
N LYS A 130 9.60 0.36 -3.91
CA LYS A 130 8.28 0.30 -4.52
C LYS A 130 8.37 -0.03 -6.02
N TYR A 131 9.29 0.60 -6.74
CA TYR A 131 9.53 0.32 -8.15
C TYR A 131 10.04 -1.09 -8.40
N LYS A 132 11.00 -1.58 -7.60
CA LYS A 132 11.44 -3.00 -7.64
C LYS A 132 10.24 -3.95 -7.47
N ALA A 133 9.35 -3.66 -6.54
CA ALA A 133 8.15 -4.47 -6.31
C ALA A 133 7.15 -4.38 -7.48
N GLU A 134 6.97 -3.23 -8.14
CA GLU A 134 6.21 -3.13 -9.39
C GLU A 134 6.78 -4.05 -10.46
N LYS A 135 8.10 -4.07 -10.64
CA LYS A 135 8.76 -4.96 -11.60
C LYS A 135 8.55 -6.44 -11.29
N LEU A 136 8.52 -6.84 -10.01
CA LEU A 136 8.16 -8.20 -9.64
C LEU A 136 6.72 -8.53 -10.03
N VAL A 137 5.78 -7.60 -9.83
CA VAL A 137 4.37 -7.76 -10.21
C VAL A 137 4.23 -7.88 -11.73
N GLU A 138 4.82 -6.96 -12.50
CA GLU A 138 4.79 -6.97 -13.98
C GLU A 138 5.35 -8.28 -14.56
N ASN A 139 6.44 -8.80 -13.98
CA ASN A 139 7.11 -10.01 -14.44
C ASN A 139 6.56 -11.30 -13.80
N SER A 140 5.48 -11.22 -13.02
CA SER A 140 4.96 -12.38 -12.28
C SER A 140 4.30 -13.45 -13.16
N GLY A 141 3.81 -13.06 -14.34
CA GLY A 141 2.98 -13.91 -15.21
C GLY A 141 1.53 -13.99 -14.77
N LEU A 142 1.11 -13.26 -13.72
CA LEU A 142 -0.27 -13.22 -13.23
C LEU A 142 -1.03 -12.03 -13.84
N PRO A 143 -2.37 -12.08 -13.90
CA PRO A 143 -3.16 -10.88 -14.12
C PRO A 143 -2.88 -9.86 -13.01
N TYR A 144 -2.59 -8.61 -13.37
CA TYR A 144 -2.22 -7.61 -12.37
C TYR A 144 -2.84 -6.24 -12.62
N LEU A 145 -2.84 -5.43 -11.55
CA LEU A 145 -3.14 -4.00 -11.59
C LEU A 145 -2.17 -3.30 -10.63
N ILE A 146 -1.53 -2.23 -11.08
CA ILE A 146 -0.67 -1.37 -10.25
C ILE A 146 -1.36 -0.03 -10.08
N LEU A 147 -1.60 0.37 -8.82
CA LEU A 147 -2.25 1.62 -8.47
C LEU A 147 -1.26 2.54 -7.76
N ARG A 148 -0.75 3.56 -8.44
CA ARG A 148 0.13 4.57 -7.87
C ARG A 148 -0.68 5.66 -7.20
N THR A 149 -0.41 5.93 -5.92
CA THR A 149 -1.09 6.95 -5.11
C THR A 149 -0.07 7.92 -4.51
N ASP A 150 -0.48 9.16 -4.27
CA ASP A 150 0.33 10.18 -3.61
C ASP A 150 -0.38 10.68 -2.35
N GLN A 151 0.36 10.84 -1.25
CA GLN A 151 -0.11 11.45 -0.01
C GLN A 151 -1.57 11.07 0.34
N PRO A 152 -1.94 9.78 0.46
CA PRO A 152 -3.32 9.37 0.68
C PRO A 152 -3.87 9.97 1.97
N TYR A 153 -5.08 10.55 1.91
CA TYR A 153 -5.73 11.19 3.04
C TYR A 153 -7.22 10.87 3.11
N CYS A 154 -7.71 10.70 4.32
CA CYS A 154 -9.09 10.75 4.79
C CYS A 154 -9.10 10.73 6.32
N TRP A 155 -10.27 10.57 6.95
CA TRP A 155 -10.33 10.31 8.39
C TRP A 155 -9.65 8.99 8.75
N ILE A 156 -9.02 8.97 9.93
CA ILE A 156 -8.18 7.86 10.40
C ILE A 156 -8.81 7.18 11.63
N GLU A 157 -8.52 5.90 11.79
CA GLU A 157 -8.80 5.18 13.02
C GLU A 157 -7.70 5.47 14.07
N LYS A 158 -8.01 5.19 15.34
CA LYS A 158 -7.11 5.51 16.46
C LYS A 158 -5.70 4.89 16.36
N TRP A 159 -5.57 3.77 15.67
CA TRP A 159 -4.29 3.07 15.48
C TRP A 159 -3.54 3.47 14.21
N HIS A 160 -4.12 4.30 13.37
CA HIS A 160 -3.44 4.81 12.19
C HIS A 160 -2.56 6.02 12.54
N LYS A 161 -1.44 6.14 11.82
CA LYS A 161 -0.65 7.39 11.83
C LYS A 161 -1.44 8.52 11.18
N ASP A 162 -1.18 9.75 11.61
CA ASP A 162 -1.75 10.92 10.97
C ASP A 162 -1.29 11.02 9.50
N ASN A 163 -2.22 11.33 8.62
CA ASN A 163 -1.92 11.85 7.30
C ASN A 163 -1.74 13.38 7.35
N SER A 164 -1.34 14.01 6.25
CA SER A 164 -1.08 15.45 6.18
C SER A 164 -2.28 16.29 6.67
N VAL A 165 -3.49 15.93 6.27
CA VAL A 165 -4.72 16.66 6.63
C VAL A 165 -5.05 16.50 8.11
N THR A 166 -5.04 15.27 8.64
CA THR A 166 -5.36 15.05 10.07
C THR A 166 -4.31 15.64 10.99
N ARG A 167 -3.03 15.63 10.58
CA ARG A 167 -1.93 16.31 11.28
C ARG A 167 -2.18 17.83 11.33
N ALA A 168 -2.47 18.44 10.19
CA ALA A 168 -2.74 19.87 10.11
C ALA A 168 -3.93 20.26 11.02
N ILE A 169 -5.04 19.55 10.94
CA ILE A 169 -6.22 19.78 11.79
C ILE A 169 -5.87 19.68 13.28
N LYS A 170 -5.13 18.65 13.68
CA LYS A 170 -4.75 18.44 15.09
C LYS A 170 -3.82 19.54 15.60
N THR A 171 -2.84 19.97 14.81
CA THR A 171 -1.89 21.04 15.15
C THR A 171 -2.62 22.37 15.32
N LEU A 172 -3.46 22.74 14.34
CA LEU A 172 -4.19 24.01 14.39
C LEU A 172 -5.25 24.05 15.52
N LYS A 173 -5.92 22.93 15.82
CA LYS A 173 -6.85 22.84 16.97
C LYS A 173 -6.18 23.06 18.33
N LYS A 174 -4.87 22.84 18.43
CA LYS A 174 -4.09 23.10 19.64
C LYS A 174 -3.51 24.52 19.67
N ASN A 175 -3.82 25.36 18.68
CA ASN A 175 -3.19 26.67 18.46
C ASN A 175 -1.65 26.58 18.29
N GLU A 176 -1.14 25.46 17.81
CA GLU A 176 0.27 25.25 17.50
C GLU A 176 0.59 25.71 16.07
N VAL A 177 1.85 26.09 15.82
CA VAL A 177 2.30 26.51 14.49
C VAL A 177 2.50 25.28 13.61
N LEU A 178 1.79 25.23 12.49
CA LEU A 178 1.99 24.22 11.46
C LEU A 178 3.20 24.61 10.59
N LYS A 179 4.27 23.82 10.65
CA LYS A 179 5.46 24.01 9.80
C LYS A 179 5.38 23.05 8.62
N GLU A 180 5.40 23.61 7.41
CA GLU A 180 5.39 22.88 6.15
C GLU A 180 6.48 23.38 5.21
N VAL A 181 6.94 22.53 4.30
CA VAL A 181 7.84 22.91 3.22
C VAL A 181 7.04 23.61 2.12
N LYS A 182 7.62 24.65 1.49
CA LYS A 182 6.96 25.44 0.45
C LYS A 182 7.43 25.14 -0.98
N ASP A 183 8.50 24.37 -1.11
CA ASP A 183 9.16 23.99 -2.36
C ASP A 183 8.88 22.55 -2.76
N TRP A 184 7.81 21.98 -2.24
CA TRP A 184 7.35 20.63 -2.53
C TRP A 184 5.92 20.65 -3.07
N SER A 185 5.73 20.09 -4.26
CA SER A 185 4.41 19.89 -4.87
C SER A 185 4.01 18.42 -4.82
N ASN A 186 2.76 18.15 -4.49
CA ASN A 186 2.17 16.83 -4.52
C ASN A 186 0.70 16.88 -4.97
N VAL A 187 0.14 15.73 -5.33
CA VAL A 187 -1.27 15.58 -5.69
C VAL A 187 -1.92 14.62 -4.71
N PRO A 188 -2.43 15.09 -3.56
CA PRO A 188 -2.95 14.22 -2.52
C PRO A 188 -4.13 13.39 -3.02
N THR A 189 -4.09 12.11 -2.74
CA THR A 189 -5.13 11.16 -3.12
C THR A 189 -6.19 11.05 -2.03
N TYR A 190 -7.44 11.42 -2.34
CA TYR A 190 -8.57 11.19 -1.43
C TYR A 190 -8.91 9.70 -1.42
N VAL A 191 -8.79 9.06 -0.26
CA VAL A 191 -8.90 7.59 -0.16
C VAL A 191 -10.25 7.04 -0.60
N PRO A 192 -11.40 7.67 -0.32
CA PRO A 192 -12.70 7.20 -0.87
C PRO A 192 -12.74 7.17 -2.40
N ASP A 193 -12.17 8.17 -3.08
CA ASP A 193 -12.10 8.18 -4.56
C ASP A 193 -11.17 7.07 -5.07
N PHE A 194 -10.02 6.88 -4.42
CA PHE A 194 -9.12 5.77 -4.71
C PHE A 194 -9.82 4.41 -4.59
N ILE A 195 -10.67 4.23 -3.57
CA ILE A 195 -11.45 3.00 -3.38
C ILE A 195 -12.47 2.81 -4.49
N ASN A 196 -13.20 3.87 -4.87
CA ASN A 196 -14.20 3.82 -5.95
C ASN A 196 -13.54 3.43 -7.29
N VAL A 197 -12.41 4.05 -7.62
CA VAL A 197 -11.60 3.69 -8.80
C VAL A 197 -11.12 2.24 -8.69
N THR A 198 -10.59 1.85 -7.54
CA THR A 198 -10.15 0.46 -7.33
C THR A 198 -11.27 -0.52 -7.62
N LYS A 199 -12.47 -0.30 -7.07
CA LYS A 199 -13.65 -1.18 -7.31
C LYS A 199 -14.01 -1.30 -8.79
N SER A 200 -13.95 -0.21 -9.54
CA SER A 200 -14.30 -0.23 -10.95
C SER A 200 -13.28 -0.99 -11.83
N LEU A 201 -12.10 -1.27 -11.29
CA LEU A 201 -11.01 -1.96 -11.98
C LEU A 201 -10.84 -3.43 -11.51
N LEU A 202 -11.54 -3.86 -10.44
CA LEU A 202 -11.51 -5.25 -9.97
C LEU A 202 -12.37 -6.15 -10.85
#